data_45074a184239c035a7ee843ad7f4825b
#
_entry.id   45074a184239c035a7ee843ad7f4825b
#
_cell.length_a   1.000
_cell.length_b   1.000
_cell.length_c   1.000
_cell.angle_alpha   90.00
_cell.angle_beta   90.00
_cell.angle_gamma   90.00
#
_symmetry.space_group_name_H-M   'P 1'
#
loop_
_entity.id
_entity.type
_entity.pdbx_description
1 polymer ?
#
loop_
_entity_poly.entity_id
_entity_poly.type
_entity_poly.pdbx_seq_one_letter_code
_entity_poly.pdbx_strand_id
1 'polypeptide(L)'
;MANPDHVAQLRAGQWNEWRAANPSLAPDLIDAELAGMDLCNVDFSKAHLRGANLSDSNLDGADFSRAILEAANVRGASMVGARLDHVRFEFLDMTDLDLSNASLREAIFRGANLTRAILRRADLSRANLESAIFDGADLSGAILRAASLRGARFDRAVMRGIDAERAIMESVELADLSLEGARFCHAQADNAQFKNSRLSRADFRGAALRNTNFHSCILTEAVFDDSQCEGASLGHADLDKTSFVKTNLSSADLRGASLIGAVFDGCDLHSANLAELDFRSPSLGRVSFASANLKKAIFSRCELRAVNFREANLEQADFRHAHLEGANFRGAKFFDATFRHAELKQANLTECMGAGADLSGTSLILVTAPGAKLHGADLRFADAVGIDFDKADLRWSDLRNADFTKASIATARLWGCKVKNTKLPPNMGHWTVLLKISQGFQMANRRAEKMKQARERKRIRQVAELVREREKARKRRSR
;
A
#
# COMPACT_ATOMS: atom_id res chain seq x y z
N MET A 1 -32.06 -46.86 2.16
CA MET A 1 -31.74 -47.63 0.93
C MET A 1 -32.49 -47.00 -0.24
N ALA A 2 -31.83 -46.87 -1.37
CA ALA A 2 -32.43 -46.32 -2.60
C ALA A 2 -33.70 -47.10 -3.03
N ASN A 3 -34.63 -46.42 -3.73
CA ASN A 3 -35.72 -47.08 -4.41
C ASN A 3 -35.19 -47.95 -5.55
N PRO A 4 -35.40 -49.27 -5.56
CA PRO A 4 -34.84 -50.18 -6.57
C PRO A 4 -35.25 -49.81 -8.00
N ASP A 5 -36.49 -49.33 -8.20
CA ASP A 5 -37.00 -48.95 -9.52
C ASP A 5 -36.27 -47.73 -10.06
N HIS A 6 -35.93 -46.74 -9.20
CA HIS A 6 -35.14 -45.56 -9.57
C HIS A 6 -33.73 -45.96 -10.01
N VAL A 7 -33.10 -46.87 -9.29
CA VAL A 7 -31.75 -47.37 -9.66
C VAL A 7 -31.78 -48.15 -10.96
N ALA A 8 -32.85 -48.94 -11.17
CA ALA A 8 -33.06 -49.70 -12.43
C ALA A 8 -33.18 -48.77 -13.65
N GLN A 9 -33.93 -47.65 -13.52
CA GLN A 9 -34.06 -46.64 -14.60
C GLN A 9 -32.70 -46.00 -14.94
N LEU A 10 -31.88 -45.69 -13.95
CA LEU A 10 -30.52 -45.19 -14.18
C LEU A 10 -29.65 -46.19 -14.93
N ARG A 11 -29.64 -47.46 -14.50
CA ARG A 11 -28.84 -48.51 -15.13
C ARG A 11 -29.30 -48.88 -16.55
N ALA A 12 -30.60 -48.71 -16.81
CA ALA A 12 -31.14 -48.91 -18.14
C ALA A 12 -30.93 -47.77 -19.10
N GLY A 13 -30.37 -46.64 -18.68
CA GLY A 13 -30.20 -45.42 -19.49
C GLY A 13 -31.51 -44.69 -19.81
N GLN A 14 -32.64 -45.06 -19.15
CA GLN A 14 -33.98 -44.51 -19.40
C GLN A 14 -34.33 -43.39 -18.39
N TRP A 15 -33.39 -42.94 -17.60
CA TRP A 15 -33.63 -42.02 -16.51
C TRP A 15 -34.25 -40.67 -16.91
N ASN A 16 -33.70 -40.02 -17.93
CA ASN A 16 -34.19 -38.69 -18.35
C ASN A 16 -35.59 -38.75 -18.95
N GLU A 17 -35.92 -39.80 -19.67
CA GLU A 17 -37.29 -40.06 -20.15
C GLU A 17 -38.25 -40.26 -18.99
N TRP A 18 -37.84 -41.07 -17.99
CA TRP A 18 -38.60 -41.30 -16.79
C TRP A 18 -38.78 -40.01 -15.98
N ARG A 19 -37.71 -39.17 -15.83
CA ARG A 19 -37.79 -37.87 -15.21
C ARG A 19 -38.75 -36.92 -15.90
N ALA A 20 -38.72 -36.85 -17.22
CA ALA A 20 -39.66 -36.03 -18.02
C ALA A 20 -41.14 -36.45 -17.79
N ALA A 21 -41.41 -37.74 -17.59
CA ALA A 21 -42.71 -38.24 -17.28
C ALA A 21 -43.14 -38.03 -15.80
N ASN A 22 -42.14 -37.78 -14.90
CA ASN A 22 -42.35 -37.64 -13.46
C ASN A 22 -41.71 -36.36 -12.87
N PRO A 23 -41.97 -35.14 -13.38
CA PRO A 23 -41.23 -33.92 -13.07
C PRO A 23 -41.41 -33.42 -11.61
N SER A 24 -42.51 -33.78 -10.97
CA SER A 24 -42.82 -33.40 -9.60
C SER A 24 -42.22 -34.34 -8.54
N LEU A 25 -41.81 -35.55 -8.94
CA LEU A 25 -41.30 -36.56 -8.06
C LEU A 25 -39.86 -36.27 -7.65
N ALA A 26 -39.58 -36.38 -6.35
CA ALA A 26 -38.22 -36.35 -5.82
C ALA A 26 -37.65 -37.77 -5.85
N PRO A 27 -36.66 -38.09 -6.70
CA PRO A 27 -36.10 -39.42 -6.78
C PRO A 27 -35.43 -39.83 -5.46
N ASP A 28 -35.66 -41.04 -5.00
CA ASP A 28 -35.00 -41.62 -3.83
C ASP A 28 -33.84 -42.51 -4.28
N LEU A 29 -32.62 -42.00 -4.06
CA LEU A 29 -31.34 -42.64 -4.38
C LEU A 29 -30.44 -42.69 -3.12
N ILE A 30 -31.08 -42.74 -1.92
CA ILE A 30 -30.35 -42.81 -0.65
C ILE A 30 -29.49 -44.09 -0.61
N ASP A 31 -28.18 -43.93 -0.31
CA ASP A 31 -27.20 -45.01 -0.26
C ASP A 31 -27.04 -45.79 -1.60
N ALA A 32 -27.43 -45.20 -2.75
CA ALA A 32 -27.30 -45.85 -4.06
C ALA A 32 -25.83 -46.07 -4.46
N GLU A 33 -25.51 -47.29 -4.98
CA GLU A 33 -24.20 -47.60 -5.53
C GLU A 33 -24.18 -47.24 -7.04
N LEU A 34 -23.56 -46.08 -7.35
CA LEU A 34 -23.50 -45.51 -8.68
C LEU A 34 -22.05 -45.22 -9.10
N ALA A 35 -21.07 -45.78 -8.39
CA ALA A 35 -19.64 -45.54 -8.64
C ALA A 35 -19.23 -45.97 -10.06
N GLY A 36 -18.40 -45.18 -10.71
CA GLY A 36 -17.85 -45.46 -12.05
C GLY A 36 -18.87 -45.45 -13.18
N MET A 37 -20.12 -45.04 -12.95
CA MET A 37 -21.14 -44.98 -13.99
C MET A 37 -20.99 -43.77 -14.90
N ASP A 38 -21.37 -43.93 -16.18
CA ASP A 38 -21.59 -42.78 -17.05
C ASP A 38 -23.01 -42.23 -16.84
N LEU A 39 -23.08 -41.08 -16.17
CA LEU A 39 -24.28 -40.37 -15.79
C LEU A 39 -24.28 -38.94 -16.38
N CYS A 40 -23.62 -38.79 -17.55
CA CYS A 40 -23.54 -37.53 -18.27
C CYS A 40 -24.93 -36.98 -18.60
N ASN A 41 -25.17 -35.69 -18.34
CA ASN A 41 -26.44 -35.00 -18.59
C ASN A 41 -27.68 -35.61 -17.88
N VAL A 42 -27.50 -36.39 -16.82
CA VAL A 42 -28.62 -36.97 -16.07
C VAL A 42 -29.33 -35.91 -15.23
N ASP A 43 -30.67 -35.90 -15.24
CA ASP A 43 -31.48 -35.03 -14.37
C ASP A 43 -31.65 -35.61 -12.93
N PHE A 44 -30.76 -35.23 -12.02
CA PHE A 44 -30.84 -35.49 -10.61
C PHE A 44 -31.55 -34.37 -9.82
N SER A 45 -32.24 -33.45 -10.52
CA SER A 45 -32.87 -32.33 -9.82
C SER A 45 -33.85 -32.84 -8.73
N LYS A 46 -33.75 -32.21 -7.53
CA LYS A 46 -34.51 -32.59 -6.30
C LYS A 46 -34.25 -34.04 -5.81
N ALA A 47 -33.31 -34.80 -6.37
CA ALA A 47 -33.03 -36.16 -5.94
C ALA A 47 -32.50 -36.24 -4.50
N HIS A 48 -32.87 -37.26 -3.75
CA HIS A 48 -32.32 -37.60 -2.46
C HIS A 48 -31.15 -38.58 -2.67
N LEU A 49 -29.92 -38.05 -2.67
CA LEU A 49 -28.67 -38.78 -2.89
C LEU A 49 -27.86 -38.93 -1.59
N ARG A 50 -28.49 -38.79 -0.44
CA ARG A 50 -27.80 -38.92 0.84
C ARG A 50 -27.08 -40.26 0.94
N GLY A 51 -25.77 -40.23 1.24
CA GLY A 51 -24.94 -41.44 1.38
C GLY A 51 -24.68 -42.17 0.05
N ALA A 52 -25.18 -41.67 -1.11
CA ALA A 52 -24.94 -42.32 -2.39
C ALA A 52 -23.44 -42.34 -2.73
N ASN A 53 -23.00 -43.45 -3.33
CA ASN A 53 -21.65 -43.58 -3.83
C ASN A 53 -21.60 -43.21 -5.33
N LEU A 54 -21.09 -42.03 -5.63
CA LEU A 54 -20.89 -41.46 -6.98
C LEU A 54 -19.41 -41.38 -7.33
N SER A 55 -18.54 -42.07 -6.60
CA SER A 55 -17.10 -41.98 -6.82
C SER A 55 -16.73 -42.44 -8.25
N ASP A 56 -15.72 -41.74 -8.81
CA ASP A 56 -15.17 -42.04 -10.14
C ASP A 56 -16.21 -42.04 -11.30
N SER A 57 -17.44 -41.53 -11.08
CA SER A 57 -18.50 -41.44 -12.09
C SER A 57 -18.33 -40.21 -12.99
N ASN A 58 -18.83 -40.31 -14.23
CA ASN A 58 -18.97 -39.20 -15.15
C ASN A 58 -20.34 -38.52 -14.94
N LEU A 59 -20.35 -37.34 -14.34
CA LEU A 59 -21.53 -36.53 -14.05
C LEU A 59 -21.51 -35.20 -14.83
N ASP A 60 -20.78 -35.15 -15.94
CA ASP A 60 -20.66 -33.96 -16.77
C ASP A 60 -22.03 -33.49 -17.27
N GLY A 61 -22.31 -32.21 -17.11
CA GLY A 61 -23.59 -31.61 -17.52
C GLY A 61 -24.81 -32.08 -16.72
N ALA A 62 -24.66 -32.94 -15.69
CA ALA A 62 -25.78 -33.42 -14.89
C ALA A 62 -26.45 -32.27 -14.10
N ASP A 63 -27.77 -32.36 -13.92
CA ASP A 63 -28.54 -31.37 -13.19
C ASP A 63 -28.84 -31.87 -11.76
N PHE A 64 -28.14 -31.32 -10.76
CA PHE A 64 -28.36 -31.57 -9.34
C PHE A 64 -29.15 -30.46 -8.65
N SER A 65 -29.79 -29.57 -9.40
CA SER A 65 -30.48 -28.43 -8.82
C SER A 65 -31.39 -28.84 -7.69
N ARG A 66 -31.16 -28.36 -6.45
CA ARG A 66 -31.85 -28.68 -5.22
C ARG A 66 -31.75 -30.16 -4.79
N ALA A 67 -30.82 -30.95 -5.30
CA ALA A 67 -30.55 -32.30 -4.82
C ALA A 67 -29.94 -32.27 -3.41
N ILE A 68 -30.11 -33.37 -2.67
CA ILE A 68 -29.59 -33.58 -1.33
C ILE A 68 -28.43 -34.56 -1.43
N LEU A 69 -27.18 -34.07 -1.26
CA LEU A 69 -25.93 -34.84 -1.38
C LEU A 69 -25.23 -35.06 -0.01
N GLU A 70 -25.98 -34.94 1.10
CA GLU A 70 -25.39 -35.12 2.43
C GLU A 70 -24.70 -36.50 2.56
N ALA A 71 -23.44 -36.51 3.01
CA ALA A 71 -22.62 -37.72 3.14
C ALA A 71 -22.44 -38.54 1.85
N ALA A 72 -22.78 -38.02 0.66
CA ALA A 72 -22.48 -38.69 -0.60
C ALA A 72 -20.97 -38.75 -0.84
N ASN A 73 -20.52 -39.83 -1.48
CA ASN A 73 -19.14 -39.99 -1.93
C ASN A 73 -19.02 -39.56 -3.42
N VAL A 74 -18.44 -38.37 -3.65
CA VAL A 74 -18.23 -37.82 -5.02
C VAL A 74 -16.74 -37.79 -5.42
N ARG A 75 -15.89 -38.48 -4.66
CA ARG A 75 -14.44 -38.47 -4.84
C ARG A 75 -14.05 -39.00 -6.24
N GLY A 76 -13.20 -38.25 -6.95
CA GLY A 76 -12.73 -38.64 -8.27
C GLY A 76 -13.80 -38.54 -9.38
N ALA A 77 -15.02 -38.09 -9.09
CA ALA A 77 -16.03 -37.88 -10.11
C ALA A 77 -15.68 -36.66 -11.01
N SER A 78 -16.21 -36.65 -12.22
CA SER A 78 -16.22 -35.47 -13.10
C SER A 78 -17.61 -34.84 -13.08
N MET A 79 -17.69 -33.54 -12.79
CA MET A 79 -18.91 -32.73 -12.79
C MET A 79 -18.74 -31.48 -13.68
N VAL A 80 -18.02 -31.62 -14.78
CA VAL A 80 -17.76 -30.50 -15.72
C VAL A 80 -19.07 -29.98 -16.29
N GLY A 81 -19.32 -28.69 -16.14
CA GLY A 81 -20.55 -28.04 -16.61
C GLY A 81 -21.82 -28.45 -15.89
N ALA A 82 -21.74 -29.21 -14.79
CA ALA A 82 -22.92 -29.61 -14.02
C ALA A 82 -23.67 -28.41 -13.42
N ARG A 83 -24.97 -28.55 -13.22
CA ARG A 83 -25.83 -27.59 -12.52
C ARG A 83 -26.00 -28.00 -11.06
N LEU A 84 -25.42 -27.21 -10.17
CA LEU A 84 -25.34 -27.48 -8.73
C LEU A 84 -25.86 -26.29 -7.91
N ASP A 85 -26.75 -25.48 -8.51
CA ASP A 85 -27.30 -24.29 -7.88
C ASP A 85 -28.11 -24.66 -6.64
N HIS A 86 -27.85 -23.93 -5.52
CA HIS A 86 -28.47 -24.12 -4.19
C HIS A 86 -28.20 -25.49 -3.54
N VAL A 87 -27.26 -26.29 -4.03
CA VAL A 87 -26.89 -27.59 -3.44
C VAL A 87 -26.11 -27.38 -2.14
N ARG A 88 -26.33 -28.28 -1.17
CA ARG A 88 -25.61 -28.29 0.11
C ARG A 88 -24.51 -29.34 0.08
N PHE A 89 -23.27 -28.89 0.19
CA PHE A 89 -22.04 -29.67 0.25
C PHE A 89 -21.33 -29.55 1.61
N GLU A 90 -22.08 -29.22 2.67
CA GLU A 90 -21.49 -28.98 3.98
C GLU A 90 -20.69 -30.18 4.45
N PHE A 91 -19.42 -29.93 4.83
CA PHE A 91 -18.47 -30.95 5.33
C PHE A 91 -18.19 -32.11 4.37
N LEU A 92 -18.58 -32.00 3.08
CA LEU A 92 -18.36 -33.05 2.08
C LEU A 92 -16.89 -33.10 1.67
N ASP A 93 -16.37 -34.32 1.48
CA ASP A 93 -15.06 -34.53 0.86
C ASP A 93 -15.22 -34.51 -0.67
N MET A 94 -14.72 -33.44 -1.27
CA MET A 94 -14.74 -33.16 -2.73
C MET A 94 -13.31 -33.09 -3.27
N THR A 95 -12.40 -33.81 -2.61
CA THR A 95 -10.97 -33.85 -3.01
C THR A 95 -10.82 -34.39 -4.42
N ASP A 96 -9.99 -33.72 -5.25
CA ASP A 96 -9.67 -34.05 -6.63
C ASP A 96 -10.89 -33.98 -7.61
N LEU A 97 -12.05 -33.41 -7.19
CA LEU A 97 -13.24 -33.29 -8.02
C LEU A 97 -13.05 -32.25 -9.13
N ASP A 98 -13.49 -32.57 -10.36
CA ASP A 98 -13.54 -31.59 -11.46
C ASP A 98 -14.94 -30.95 -11.55
N LEU A 99 -14.99 -29.64 -11.19
CA LEU A 99 -16.16 -28.78 -11.26
C LEU A 99 -15.99 -27.67 -12.31
N SER A 100 -15.12 -27.88 -13.30
CA SER A 100 -14.86 -26.88 -14.33
C SER A 100 -16.17 -26.48 -15.04
N ASN A 101 -16.37 -25.15 -15.21
CA ASN A 101 -17.55 -24.54 -15.81
C ASN A 101 -18.90 -24.91 -15.11
N ALA A 102 -18.89 -25.51 -13.92
CA ALA A 102 -20.12 -25.84 -13.20
C ALA A 102 -20.84 -24.58 -12.71
N SER A 103 -22.19 -24.64 -12.64
CA SER A 103 -23.01 -23.63 -11.98
C SER A 103 -23.24 -24.03 -10.53
N LEU A 104 -22.70 -23.22 -9.61
CA LEU A 104 -22.69 -23.46 -8.14
C LEU A 104 -23.28 -22.26 -7.40
N ARG A 105 -24.20 -21.53 -8.04
CA ARG A 105 -24.80 -20.32 -7.48
C ARG A 105 -25.54 -20.63 -6.21
N GLU A 106 -25.27 -19.81 -5.17
CA GLU A 106 -25.92 -19.94 -3.86
C GLU A 106 -25.71 -21.33 -3.20
N ALA A 107 -24.76 -22.13 -3.69
CA ALA A 107 -24.41 -23.41 -3.09
C ALA A 107 -23.75 -23.22 -1.71
N ILE A 108 -23.88 -24.20 -0.83
CA ILE A 108 -23.36 -24.13 0.55
C ILE A 108 -22.22 -25.14 0.69
N PHE A 109 -20.98 -24.62 0.78
CA PHE A 109 -19.75 -25.40 0.94
C PHE A 109 -19.14 -25.27 2.34
N ARG A 110 -19.92 -24.86 3.32
CA ARG A 110 -19.39 -24.65 4.66
C ARG A 110 -18.61 -25.86 5.16
N GLY A 111 -17.32 -25.67 5.43
CA GLY A 111 -16.43 -26.75 5.89
C GLY A 111 -16.17 -27.87 4.89
N ALA A 112 -16.56 -27.74 3.62
CA ALA A 112 -16.26 -28.73 2.58
C ALA A 112 -14.76 -28.79 2.28
N ASN A 113 -14.27 -29.98 1.93
CA ASN A 113 -12.89 -30.20 1.53
C ASN A 113 -12.77 -30.26 -0.01
N LEU A 114 -12.31 -29.17 -0.62
CA LEU A 114 -12.04 -29.05 -2.07
C LEU A 114 -10.53 -29.09 -2.38
N THR A 115 -9.75 -29.80 -1.57
CA THR A 115 -8.31 -29.93 -1.78
C THR A 115 -8.04 -30.49 -3.16
N ARG A 116 -7.22 -29.80 -3.96
CA ARG A 116 -6.86 -30.11 -5.36
C ARG A 116 -8.04 -30.22 -6.33
N ALA A 117 -9.23 -29.75 -5.96
CA ALA A 117 -10.36 -29.69 -6.88
C ALA A 117 -10.10 -28.70 -8.03
N ILE A 118 -10.71 -28.94 -9.17
CA ILE A 118 -10.63 -28.08 -10.36
C ILE A 118 -11.95 -27.31 -10.49
N LEU A 119 -11.92 -25.99 -10.25
CA LEU A 119 -13.07 -25.10 -10.35
C LEU A 119 -12.89 -24.03 -11.45
N ARG A 120 -12.17 -24.37 -12.50
CA ARG A 120 -11.90 -23.41 -13.59
C ARG A 120 -13.19 -22.88 -14.17
N ARG A 121 -13.36 -21.55 -14.16
CA ARG A 121 -14.55 -20.84 -14.68
C ARG A 121 -15.88 -21.29 -14.03
N ALA A 122 -15.86 -21.96 -12.90
CA ALA A 122 -17.07 -22.28 -12.14
C ALA A 122 -17.75 -21.01 -11.64
N ASP A 123 -19.10 -20.98 -11.64
CA ASP A 123 -19.90 -19.88 -11.09
C ASP A 123 -20.32 -20.16 -9.64
N LEU A 124 -19.58 -19.61 -8.70
CA LEU A 124 -19.81 -19.68 -7.24
C LEU A 124 -20.48 -18.39 -6.71
N SER A 125 -21.18 -17.66 -7.56
CA SER A 125 -21.82 -16.41 -7.16
C SER A 125 -22.75 -16.63 -5.98
N ARG A 126 -22.60 -15.81 -4.94
CA ARG A 126 -23.34 -15.87 -3.67
C ARG A 126 -23.20 -17.19 -2.89
N ALA A 127 -22.25 -18.06 -3.25
CA ALA A 127 -22.02 -19.30 -2.51
C ALA A 127 -21.52 -19.00 -1.08
N ASN A 128 -21.90 -19.88 -0.15
CA ASN A 128 -21.33 -19.89 1.19
C ASN A 128 -20.11 -20.83 1.23
N LEU A 129 -18.91 -20.24 1.24
CA LEU A 129 -17.63 -20.96 1.25
C LEU A 129 -16.94 -20.87 2.63
N GLU A 130 -17.72 -20.56 3.69
CA GLU A 130 -17.16 -20.39 5.03
C GLU A 130 -16.41 -21.63 5.49
N SER A 131 -15.17 -21.46 5.92
CA SER A 131 -14.29 -22.54 6.40
C SER A 131 -14.03 -23.67 5.37
N ALA A 132 -14.37 -23.49 4.09
CA ALA A 132 -14.04 -24.44 3.04
C ALA A 132 -12.53 -24.49 2.79
N ILE A 133 -12.01 -25.66 2.37
CA ILE A 133 -10.60 -25.90 2.14
C ILE A 133 -10.36 -26.05 0.63
N PHE A 134 -9.62 -25.10 0.06
CA PHE A 134 -9.23 -25.06 -1.36
C PHE A 134 -7.73 -25.29 -1.55
N ASP A 135 -7.06 -26.00 -0.63
CA ASP A 135 -5.62 -26.18 -0.67
C ASP A 135 -5.20 -26.89 -1.98
N GLY A 136 -4.38 -26.20 -2.78
CA GLY A 136 -3.94 -26.68 -4.10
C GLY A 136 -5.01 -26.71 -5.18
N ALA A 137 -6.21 -26.18 -4.94
CA ALA A 137 -7.29 -26.12 -5.93
C ALA A 137 -6.98 -25.12 -7.07
N ASP A 138 -7.57 -25.36 -8.25
CA ASP A 138 -7.49 -24.45 -9.38
C ASP A 138 -8.84 -23.73 -9.60
N LEU A 139 -8.90 -22.47 -9.14
CA LEU A 139 -10.04 -21.58 -9.30
C LEU A 139 -9.84 -20.58 -10.46
N SER A 140 -8.94 -20.86 -11.42
CA SER A 140 -8.65 -19.91 -12.50
C SER A 140 -9.92 -19.47 -13.25
N GLY A 141 -10.19 -18.16 -13.26
CA GLY A 141 -11.35 -17.57 -13.88
C GLY A 141 -12.68 -17.86 -13.19
N ALA A 142 -12.70 -18.46 -12.00
CA ALA A 142 -13.93 -18.70 -11.25
C ALA A 142 -14.64 -17.40 -10.85
N ILE A 143 -15.96 -17.43 -10.78
CA ILE A 143 -16.83 -16.30 -10.41
C ILE A 143 -17.26 -16.49 -8.96
N LEU A 144 -16.77 -15.60 -8.07
CA LEU A 144 -17.02 -15.61 -6.62
C LEU A 144 -17.83 -14.38 -6.19
N ARG A 145 -18.62 -13.80 -7.08
CA ARG A 145 -19.36 -12.55 -6.83
C ARG A 145 -20.25 -12.68 -5.61
N ALA A 146 -20.07 -11.78 -4.65
CA ALA A 146 -20.83 -11.76 -3.40
C ALA A 146 -20.79 -13.09 -2.59
N ALA A 147 -19.82 -13.97 -2.84
CA ALA A 147 -19.60 -15.17 -2.06
C ALA A 147 -19.04 -14.85 -0.67
N SER A 148 -19.36 -15.68 0.35
CA SER A 148 -18.74 -15.62 1.68
C SER A 148 -17.53 -16.55 1.73
N LEU A 149 -16.34 -15.97 1.91
CA LEU A 149 -15.06 -16.69 1.98
C LEU A 149 -14.49 -16.73 3.41
N ARG A 150 -15.28 -16.34 4.43
CA ARG A 150 -14.79 -16.25 5.81
C ARG A 150 -14.15 -17.54 6.29
N GLY A 151 -12.90 -17.47 6.73
CA GLY A 151 -12.16 -18.63 7.23
C GLY A 151 -11.85 -19.69 6.18
N ALA A 152 -12.11 -19.45 4.89
CA ALA A 152 -11.71 -20.35 3.82
C ALA A 152 -10.18 -20.40 3.70
N ARG A 153 -9.63 -21.55 3.30
CA ARG A 153 -8.21 -21.80 3.13
C ARG A 153 -7.86 -21.98 1.67
N PHE A 154 -6.73 -21.39 1.24
CA PHE A 154 -6.31 -21.37 -0.16
C PHE A 154 -4.81 -21.71 -0.32
N ASP A 155 -4.23 -22.52 0.57
CA ASP A 155 -2.81 -22.83 0.50
C ASP A 155 -2.44 -23.40 -0.89
N ARG A 156 -1.52 -22.73 -1.61
CA ARG A 156 -1.08 -23.10 -2.97
C ARG A 156 -2.21 -23.15 -4.02
N ALA A 157 -3.35 -22.55 -3.78
CA ALA A 157 -4.41 -22.46 -4.78
C ALA A 157 -3.99 -21.56 -5.96
N VAL A 158 -4.53 -21.86 -7.15
CA VAL A 158 -4.37 -21.02 -8.34
C VAL A 158 -5.66 -20.22 -8.54
N MET A 159 -5.57 -18.87 -8.47
CA MET A 159 -6.73 -17.99 -8.47
C MET A 159 -6.62 -16.86 -9.51
N ARG A 160 -5.97 -17.12 -10.64
CA ARG A 160 -5.79 -16.14 -11.71
C ARG A 160 -7.12 -15.73 -12.33
N GLY A 161 -7.33 -14.43 -12.45
CA GLY A 161 -8.50 -13.86 -13.10
C GLY A 161 -9.83 -14.21 -12.45
N ILE A 162 -9.86 -14.54 -11.16
CA ILE A 162 -11.12 -14.73 -10.43
C ILE A 162 -11.93 -13.43 -10.43
N ASP A 163 -13.24 -13.56 -10.35
CA ASP A 163 -14.15 -12.44 -10.14
C ASP A 163 -14.79 -12.52 -8.75
N ALA A 164 -14.18 -11.85 -7.80
CA ALA A 164 -14.61 -11.75 -6.40
C ALA A 164 -15.29 -10.40 -6.10
N GLU A 165 -15.98 -9.80 -7.09
CA GLU A 165 -16.72 -8.56 -6.89
C GLU A 165 -17.70 -8.71 -5.73
N ARG A 166 -17.66 -7.78 -4.75
CA ARG A 166 -18.49 -7.77 -3.54
C ARG A 166 -18.36 -9.01 -2.65
N ALA A 167 -17.34 -9.84 -2.84
CA ALA A 167 -17.10 -10.98 -1.97
C ALA A 167 -16.81 -10.54 -0.53
N ILE A 168 -17.17 -11.37 0.42
CA ILE A 168 -16.90 -11.19 1.85
C ILE A 168 -15.68 -12.04 2.20
N MET A 169 -14.54 -11.40 2.44
CA MET A 169 -13.25 -12.05 2.63
C MET A 169 -12.42 -11.40 3.75
N GLU A 170 -13.10 -10.91 4.77
CA GLU A 170 -12.46 -10.33 5.95
C GLU A 170 -11.52 -11.33 6.62
N SER A 171 -10.29 -10.91 6.88
CA SER A 171 -9.24 -11.73 7.51
C SER A 171 -8.88 -13.03 6.77
N VAL A 172 -9.21 -13.17 5.49
CA VAL A 172 -8.87 -14.36 4.70
C VAL A 172 -7.36 -14.39 4.40
N GLU A 173 -6.74 -15.56 4.50
CA GLU A 173 -5.35 -15.80 4.15
C GLU A 173 -5.21 -16.09 2.63
N LEU A 174 -4.54 -15.17 1.92
CA LEU A 174 -4.30 -15.23 0.47
C LEU A 174 -2.81 -14.96 0.18
N ALA A 175 -1.93 -15.31 1.12
CA ALA A 175 -0.50 -15.11 0.98
C ALA A 175 0.12 -16.07 -0.04
N ASP A 176 1.19 -15.62 -0.71
CA ASP A 176 2.00 -16.41 -1.65
C ASP A 176 1.21 -16.96 -2.87
N LEU A 177 0.08 -16.32 -3.24
CA LEU A 177 -0.81 -16.78 -4.30
C LEU A 177 -0.63 -16.02 -5.63
N SER A 178 -1.10 -16.67 -6.71
CA SER A 178 -1.18 -16.16 -8.08
C SER A 178 -2.60 -15.64 -8.33
N LEU A 179 -2.75 -14.30 -8.26
CA LEU A 179 -4.02 -13.58 -8.33
C LEU A 179 -4.01 -12.53 -9.46
N GLU A 180 -3.17 -12.72 -10.48
CA GLU A 180 -3.05 -11.76 -11.59
C GLU A 180 -4.38 -11.57 -12.30
N GLY A 181 -4.77 -10.31 -12.50
CA GLY A 181 -6.03 -9.93 -13.14
C GLY A 181 -7.29 -10.26 -12.34
N ALA A 182 -7.17 -10.64 -11.07
CA ALA A 182 -8.32 -10.87 -10.21
C ALA A 182 -9.13 -9.58 -9.97
N ARG A 183 -10.45 -9.71 -9.87
CA ARG A 183 -11.36 -8.60 -9.61
C ARG A 183 -11.90 -8.67 -8.20
N PHE A 184 -11.60 -7.66 -7.40
CA PHE A 184 -12.03 -7.49 -6.00
C PHE A 184 -12.86 -6.20 -5.84
N CYS A 185 -13.50 -5.71 -6.93
CA CYS A 185 -14.28 -4.48 -6.86
C CYS A 185 -15.32 -4.56 -5.75
N HIS A 186 -15.35 -3.54 -4.87
CA HIS A 186 -16.29 -3.46 -3.75
C HIS A 186 -16.24 -4.66 -2.77
N ALA A 187 -15.20 -5.49 -2.81
CA ALA A 187 -15.04 -6.59 -1.84
C ALA A 187 -14.85 -6.07 -0.41
N GLN A 188 -15.32 -6.83 0.56
CA GLN A 188 -15.08 -6.63 1.99
C GLN A 188 -13.87 -7.49 2.39
N ALA A 189 -12.68 -6.89 2.38
CA ALA A 189 -11.42 -7.58 2.60
C ALA A 189 -10.58 -6.94 3.72
N ASP A 190 -11.24 -6.29 4.70
CA ASP A 190 -10.55 -5.73 5.86
C ASP A 190 -9.73 -6.82 6.56
N ASN A 191 -8.49 -6.50 6.93
CA ASN A 191 -7.52 -7.40 7.57
C ASN A 191 -7.09 -8.63 6.73
N ALA A 192 -7.47 -8.74 5.46
CA ALA A 192 -7.06 -9.85 4.59
C ALA A 192 -5.53 -9.87 4.38
N GLN A 193 -4.96 -11.06 4.18
CA GLN A 193 -3.53 -11.28 4.07
C GLN A 193 -3.15 -11.66 2.64
N PHE A 194 -2.64 -10.72 1.86
CA PHE A 194 -2.14 -10.95 0.50
C PHE A 194 -0.60 -11.02 0.41
N LYS A 195 0.08 -11.03 1.54
CA LYS A 195 1.55 -10.97 1.59
C LYS A 195 2.22 -11.84 0.52
N ASN A 196 3.25 -11.31 -0.17
CA ASN A 196 4.04 -11.95 -1.23
C ASN A 196 3.25 -12.39 -2.47
N SER A 197 1.96 -12.05 -2.62
CA SER A 197 1.12 -12.49 -3.73
C SER A 197 1.35 -11.68 -5.00
N ARG A 198 1.06 -12.30 -6.14
CA ARG A 198 1.11 -11.70 -7.47
C ARG A 198 -0.28 -11.18 -7.83
N LEU A 199 -0.44 -9.87 -7.81
CA LEU A 199 -1.69 -9.14 -8.00
C LEU A 199 -1.62 -8.16 -9.18
N SER A 200 -0.71 -8.40 -10.13
CA SER A 200 -0.59 -7.52 -11.30
C SER A 200 -1.94 -7.40 -12.00
N ARG A 201 -2.34 -6.16 -12.32
CA ARG A 201 -3.64 -5.82 -12.93
C ARG A 201 -4.86 -6.23 -12.12
N ALA A 202 -4.71 -6.48 -10.83
CA ALA A 202 -5.86 -6.73 -9.96
C ALA A 202 -6.70 -5.46 -9.80
N ASP A 203 -8.02 -5.61 -9.70
CA ASP A 203 -8.97 -4.50 -9.59
C ASP A 203 -9.62 -4.48 -8.20
N PHE A 204 -9.21 -3.52 -7.37
CA PHE A 204 -9.70 -3.29 -6.00
C PHE A 204 -10.60 -2.04 -5.90
N ARG A 205 -11.15 -1.54 -7.01
CA ARG A 205 -11.96 -0.30 -6.97
C ARG A 205 -13.08 -0.39 -5.95
N GLY A 206 -13.16 0.64 -5.10
CA GLY A 206 -14.18 0.75 -4.06
C GLY A 206 -14.15 -0.33 -2.98
N ALA A 207 -13.11 -1.17 -2.92
CA ALA A 207 -13.00 -2.23 -1.91
C ALA A 207 -12.71 -1.68 -0.51
N ALA A 208 -13.20 -2.38 0.52
CA ALA A 208 -12.81 -2.18 1.91
C ALA A 208 -11.56 -3.03 2.20
N LEU A 209 -10.42 -2.35 2.47
CA LEU A 209 -9.09 -2.95 2.58
C LEU A 209 -8.37 -2.43 3.83
N ARG A 210 -9.11 -2.08 4.90
CA ARG A 210 -8.51 -1.55 6.13
C ARG A 210 -7.60 -2.59 6.75
N ASN A 211 -6.39 -2.15 7.16
CA ASN A 211 -5.35 -2.99 7.76
C ASN A 211 -4.98 -4.23 6.91
N THR A 212 -5.30 -4.24 5.62
CA THR A 212 -4.95 -5.33 4.71
C THR A 212 -3.45 -5.40 4.50
N ASN A 213 -2.91 -6.60 4.45
CA ASN A 213 -1.49 -6.84 4.29
C ASN A 213 -1.13 -7.15 2.82
N PHE A 214 -0.53 -6.18 2.14
CA PHE A 214 0.04 -6.29 0.80
C PHE A 214 1.57 -6.28 0.80
N HIS A 215 2.20 -6.59 1.94
CA HIS A 215 3.66 -6.54 2.06
C HIS A 215 4.33 -7.43 1.00
N SER A 216 5.31 -6.88 0.26
CA SER A 216 6.04 -7.57 -0.81
C SER A 216 5.17 -8.13 -1.94
N CYS A 217 3.95 -7.63 -2.14
CA CYS A 217 3.11 -8.00 -3.29
C CYS A 217 3.64 -7.39 -4.59
N ILE A 218 3.37 -8.07 -5.71
CA ILE A 218 3.52 -7.52 -7.06
C ILE A 218 2.16 -6.96 -7.49
N LEU A 219 2.01 -5.63 -7.44
CA LEU A 219 0.78 -4.89 -7.72
C LEU A 219 0.87 -4.05 -9.00
N THR A 220 1.83 -4.38 -9.87
CA THR A 220 2.05 -3.64 -11.12
C THR A 220 0.74 -3.49 -11.91
N GLU A 221 0.37 -2.26 -12.27
CA GLU A 221 -0.86 -1.91 -12.99
C GLU A 221 -2.17 -2.26 -12.23
N ALA A 222 -2.12 -2.54 -10.92
CA ALA A 222 -3.33 -2.73 -10.12
C ALA A 222 -4.11 -1.41 -9.92
N VAL A 223 -5.41 -1.51 -9.65
CA VAL A 223 -6.30 -0.35 -9.49
C VAL A 223 -6.95 -0.37 -8.10
N PHE A 224 -6.71 0.66 -7.29
CA PHE A 224 -7.27 0.84 -5.95
C PHE A 224 -8.20 2.07 -5.86
N ASP A 225 -8.62 2.63 -7.01
CA ASP A 225 -9.39 3.86 -7.02
C ASP A 225 -10.63 3.80 -6.13
N ASP A 226 -10.89 4.87 -5.38
CA ASP A 226 -11.99 5.01 -4.44
C ASP A 226 -12.01 3.94 -3.30
N SER A 227 -10.94 3.16 -3.10
CA SER A 227 -10.87 2.13 -2.05
C SER A 227 -10.50 2.68 -0.67
N GLN A 228 -10.77 1.90 0.39
CA GLN A 228 -10.47 2.21 1.78
C GLN A 228 -9.30 1.36 2.26
N CYS A 229 -8.09 1.91 2.16
CA CYS A 229 -6.82 1.24 2.51
C CYS A 229 -6.19 1.78 3.80
N GLU A 230 -6.99 2.31 4.72
CA GLU A 230 -6.52 2.85 6.00
C GLU A 230 -5.69 1.80 6.76
N GLY A 231 -4.49 2.16 7.18
CA GLY A 231 -3.58 1.26 7.90
C GLY A 231 -3.05 0.08 7.08
N ALA A 232 -3.27 0.03 5.76
CA ALA A 232 -2.77 -1.06 4.92
C ALA A 232 -1.24 -1.14 4.93
N SER A 233 -0.69 -2.36 4.91
CA SER A 233 0.74 -2.61 4.79
C SER A 233 1.12 -2.86 3.33
N LEU A 234 1.77 -1.90 2.70
CA LEU A 234 2.27 -1.94 1.33
C LEU A 234 3.81 -1.94 1.28
N GLY A 235 4.46 -2.22 2.41
CA GLY A 235 5.92 -2.22 2.50
C GLY A 235 6.57 -3.16 1.48
N HIS A 236 7.60 -2.68 0.79
CA HIS A 236 8.33 -3.42 -0.25
C HIS A 236 7.47 -3.95 -1.41
N ALA A 237 6.23 -3.47 -1.57
CA ALA A 237 5.39 -3.83 -2.71
C ALA A 237 5.91 -3.17 -4.00
N ASP A 238 5.72 -3.86 -5.12
CA ASP A 238 5.88 -3.30 -6.45
C ASP A 238 4.56 -2.63 -6.84
N LEU A 239 4.53 -1.29 -6.75
CA LEU A 239 3.38 -0.45 -7.07
C LEU A 239 3.54 0.26 -8.43
N ASP A 240 4.38 -0.25 -9.32
CA ASP A 240 4.63 0.38 -10.59
C ASP A 240 3.35 0.51 -11.41
N LYS A 241 3.03 1.74 -11.84
CA LYS A 241 1.79 2.10 -12.57
C LYS A 241 0.49 1.76 -11.83
N THR A 242 0.55 1.51 -10.52
CA THR A 242 -0.66 1.29 -9.71
C THR A 242 -1.46 2.58 -9.60
N SER A 243 -2.78 2.49 -9.69
CA SER A 243 -3.68 3.63 -9.49
C SER A 243 -4.28 3.63 -8.08
N PHE A 244 -4.15 4.78 -7.39
CA PHE A 244 -4.72 5.07 -6.07
C PHE A 244 -5.58 6.35 -6.11
N VAL A 245 -6.25 6.62 -7.23
CA VAL A 245 -7.06 7.83 -7.38
C VAL A 245 -8.16 7.88 -6.32
N LYS A 246 -8.19 8.96 -5.51
CA LYS A 246 -9.14 9.16 -4.40
C LYS A 246 -9.14 8.05 -3.34
N THR A 247 -8.09 7.28 -3.26
CA THR A 247 -7.94 6.21 -2.26
C THR A 247 -7.63 6.79 -0.89
N ASN A 248 -8.22 6.22 0.16
CA ASN A 248 -7.82 6.50 1.54
C ASN A 248 -6.68 5.55 1.94
N LEU A 249 -5.44 6.08 1.95
CA LEU A 249 -4.22 5.41 2.43
C LEU A 249 -3.74 5.98 3.77
N SER A 250 -4.64 6.60 4.54
CA SER A 250 -4.26 7.16 5.84
C SER A 250 -3.66 6.09 6.75
N SER A 251 -2.59 6.46 7.44
CA SER A 251 -1.82 5.55 8.32
C SER A 251 -1.21 4.32 7.63
N ALA A 252 -1.25 4.21 6.30
CA ALA A 252 -0.65 3.10 5.58
C ALA A 252 0.88 3.10 5.65
N ASP A 253 1.51 1.93 5.56
CA ASP A 253 2.98 1.78 5.49
C ASP A 253 3.41 1.39 4.08
N LEU A 254 4.09 2.32 3.36
CA LEU A 254 4.59 2.10 2.01
C LEU A 254 6.13 2.02 1.95
N ARG A 255 6.83 1.89 3.08
CA ARG A 255 8.30 1.91 3.09
C ARG A 255 8.90 0.88 2.14
N GLY A 256 9.87 1.31 1.36
CA GLY A 256 10.58 0.44 0.42
C GLY A 256 9.75 0.02 -0.80
N ALA A 257 8.54 0.54 -1.00
CA ALA A 257 7.76 0.27 -2.19
C ALA A 257 8.36 0.94 -3.44
N SER A 258 8.22 0.30 -4.61
CA SER A 258 8.47 0.93 -5.90
C SER A 258 7.23 1.71 -6.35
N LEU A 259 7.41 2.95 -6.80
CA LEU A 259 6.32 3.86 -7.17
C LEU A 259 6.40 4.32 -8.64
N ILE A 260 7.09 3.62 -9.52
CA ILE A 260 7.35 4.09 -10.89
C ILE A 260 6.03 4.21 -11.67
N GLY A 261 5.65 5.44 -12.02
CA GLY A 261 4.42 5.72 -12.76
C GLY A 261 3.13 5.50 -11.97
N ALA A 262 3.19 5.31 -10.64
CA ALA A 262 2.00 5.21 -9.80
C ALA A 262 1.19 6.53 -9.81
N VAL A 263 -0.11 6.45 -9.56
CA VAL A 263 -1.02 7.60 -9.57
C VAL A 263 -1.67 7.75 -8.19
N PHE A 264 -1.44 8.90 -7.53
CA PHE A 264 -1.99 9.23 -6.21
C PHE A 264 -2.96 10.42 -6.26
N ASP A 265 -3.54 10.72 -7.41
CA ASP A 265 -4.36 11.93 -7.58
C ASP A 265 -5.58 11.92 -6.65
N GLY A 266 -5.66 12.92 -5.78
CA GLY A 266 -6.71 13.04 -4.76
C GLY A 266 -6.62 12.03 -3.61
N CYS A 267 -5.52 11.28 -3.50
CA CYS A 267 -5.29 10.31 -2.44
C CYS A 267 -5.09 10.97 -1.08
N ASP A 268 -5.59 10.36 -0.02
CA ASP A 268 -5.31 10.74 1.36
C ASP A 268 -4.20 9.86 1.96
N LEU A 269 -3.02 10.45 2.18
CA LEU A 269 -1.86 9.83 2.81
C LEU A 269 -1.61 10.39 4.22
N HIS A 270 -2.66 10.89 4.90
CA HIS A 270 -2.55 11.41 6.26
C HIS A 270 -1.91 10.37 7.19
N SER A 271 -0.90 10.79 7.94
CA SER A 271 -0.17 9.92 8.88
C SER A 271 0.48 8.68 8.26
N ALA A 272 0.52 8.54 6.93
CA ALA A 272 1.17 7.41 6.27
C ALA A 272 2.68 7.40 6.49
N ASN A 273 3.28 6.21 6.46
CA ASN A 273 4.72 6.03 6.53
C ASN A 273 5.34 5.87 5.14
N LEU A 274 5.97 6.93 4.67
CA LEU A 274 6.48 7.12 3.31
C LEU A 274 8.00 7.44 3.32
N ALA A 275 8.70 7.07 4.39
CA ALA A 275 10.11 7.41 4.55
C ALA A 275 10.96 6.80 3.43
N GLU A 276 11.91 7.61 2.94
CA GLU A 276 12.92 7.24 1.93
C GLU A 276 12.35 6.93 0.52
N LEU A 277 11.04 7.18 0.28
CA LEU A 277 10.42 6.95 -1.03
C LEU A 277 10.81 8.00 -2.07
N ASP A 278 10.83 7.57 -3.33
CA ASP A 278 11.08 8.42 -4.49
C ASP A 278 9.78 8.80 -5.21
N PHE A 279 9.39 10.08 -5.10
CA PHE A 279 8.18 10.63 -5.70
C PHE A 279 8.41 11.35 -7.04
N ARG A 280 9.56 11.17 -7.69
CA ARG A 280 9.86 11.85 -8.98
C ARG A 280 9.05 11.32 -10.16
N SER A 281 8.58 10.08 -10.08
CA SER A 281 7.84 9.41 -11.15
C SER A 281 6.32 9.41 -10.96
N PRO A 282 5.75 9.27 -9.74
CA PRO A 282 4.31 9.26 -9.52
C PRO A 282 3.61 10.56 -9.90
N SER A 283 2.31 10.46 -10.28
CA SER A 283 1.39 11.59 -10.30
C SER A 283 0.89 11.89 -8.89
N LEU A 284 0.91 13.18 -8.48
CA LEU A 284 0.63 13.64 -7.11
C LEU A 284 -0.43 14.75 -7.09
N GLY A 285 -1.36 14.75 -8.02
CA GLY A 285 -2.40 15.78 -8.11
C GLY A 285 -3.33 15.78 -6.89
N ARG A 286 -3.40 16.92 -6.17
CA ARG A 286 -4.27 17.12 -4.99
C ARG A 286 -4.07 16.08 -3.86
N VAL A 287 -2.88 15.48 -3.77
CA VAL A 287 -2.55 14.53 -2.69
C VAL A 287 -2.45 15.26 -1.34
N SER A 288 -2.80 14.56 -0.24
CA SER A 288 -2.59 15.05 1.12
C SER A 288 -1.54 14.20 1.84
N PHE A 289 -0.43 14.83 2.24
CA PHE A 289 0.62 14.26 3.08
C PHE A 289 0.58 14.79 4.51
N ALA A 290 -0.58 15.27 4.97
CA ALA A 290 -0.69 15.83 6.31
C ALA A 290 -0.23 14.81 7.37
N SER A 291 0.60 15.24 8.31
CA SER A 291 1.18 14.42 9.38
C SER A 291 1.95 13.17 8.92
N ALA A 292 2.16 12.98 7.61
CA ALA A 292 2.89 11.83 7.07
C ALA A 292 4.37 11.82 7.48
N ASN A 293 4.95 10.63 7.58
CA ASN A 293 6.39 10.45 7.73
C ASN A 293 7.04 10.37 6.34
N LEU A 294 7.67 11.45 5.92
CA LEU A 294 8.36 11.64 4.65
C LEU A 294 9.88 11.87 4.84
N LYS A 295 10.42 11.36 5.94
CA LYS A 295 11.86 11.49 6.22
C LYS A 295 12.68 10.96 5.05
N LYS A 296 13.62 11.79 4.53
CA LYS A 296 14.48 11.51 3.37
C LYS A 296 13.73 11.20 2.06
N ALA A 297 12.44 11.49 1.95
CA ALA A 297 11.70 11.34 0.70
C ALA A 297 12.24 12.26 -0.40
N ILE A 298 12.16 11.80 -1.65
CA ILE A 298 12.69 12.53 -2.82
C ILE A 298 11.53 13.09 -3.63
N PHE A 299 11.44 14.44 -3.65
CA PHE A 299 10.46 15.22 -4.40
C PHE A 299 11.13 16.16 -5.43
N SER A 300 12.38 15.93 -5.76
CA SER A 300 13.08 16.84 -6.67
C SER A 300 12.40 16.91 -8.04
N ARG A 301 12.12 18.15 -8.50
CA ARG A 301 11.42 18.47 -9.75
C ARG A 301 9.95 18.04 -9.82
N CYS A 302 9.32 17.66 -8.71
CA CYS A 302 7.92 17.29 -8.68
C CYS A 302 6.98 18.51 -8.79
N GLU A 303 5.81 18.31 -9.40
CA GLU A 303 4.68 19.22 -9.41
C GLU A 303 3.86 19.03 -8.12
N LEU A 304 3.99 19.97 -7.17
CA LEU A 304 3.41 19.86 -5.81
C LEU A 304 2.61 21.12 -5.44
N ARG A 305 2.00 21.78 -6.46
CA ARG A 305 1.22 22.99 -6.25
C ARG A 305 0.05 22.73 -5.33
N ALA A 306 -0.11 23.59 -4.31
CA ALA A 306 -1.17 23.51 -3.30
C ALA A 306 -1.24 22.18 -2.53
N VAL A 307 -0.20 21.34 -2.57
CA VAL A 307 -0.13 20.08 -1.80
C VAL A 307 -0.08 20.36 -0.31
N ASN A 308 -0.74 19.49 0.46
CA ASN A 308 -0.83 19.61 1.91
C ASN A 308 0.24 18.78 2.61
N PHE A 309 1.26 19.44 3.18
CA PHE A 309 2.31 18.87 4.03
C PHE A 309 2.18 19.29 5.51
N ARG A 310 0.98 19.72 5.94
CA ARG A 310 0.76 20.16 7.32
C ARG A 310 1.25 19.11 8.32
N GLU A 311 2.07 19.55 9.30
CA GLU A 311 2.59 18.70 10.37
C GLU A 311 3.42 17.49 9.90
N ALA A 312 3.73 17.37 8.61
CA ALA A 312 4.52 16.26 8.07
C ALA A 312 5.97 16.26 8.60
N ASN A 313 6.53 15.06 8.73
CA ASN A 313 7.95 14.88 9.01
C ASN A 313 8.72 14.75 7.68
N LEU A 314 9.41 15.81 7.29
CA LEU A 314 10.18 15.97 6.06
C LEU A 314 11.69 16.08 6.36
N GLU A 315 12.16 15.57 7.49
CA GLU A 315 13.57 15.60 7.87
C GLU A 315 14.45 15.05 6.73
N GLN A 316 15.44 15.82 6.26
CA GLN A 316 16.35 15.45 5.16
C GLN A 316 15.66 15.18 3.81
N ALA A 317 14.41 15.60 3.62
CA ALA A 317 13.73 15.46 2.32
C ALA A 317 14.35 16.32 1.22
N ASP A 318 14.27 15.87 -0.02
CA ASP A 318 14.82 16.55 -1.19
C ASP A 318 13.70 17.16 -2.06
N PHE A 319 13.58 18.50 -2.03
CA PHE A 319 12.67 19.29 -2.84
C PHE A 319 13.39 20.15 -3.89
N ARG A 320 14.59 19.80 -4.30
CA ARG A 320 15.34 20.59 -5.28
C ARG A 320 14.55 20.78 -6.57
N HIS A 321 14.40 22.04 -6.99
CA HIS A 321 13.66 22.42 -8.21
C HIS A 321 12.18 21.97 -8.20
N ALA A 322 11.57 21.67 -7.06
CA ALA A 322 10.14 21.32 -6.97
C ALA A 322 9.25 22.56 -7.13
N HIS A 323 8.07 22.37 -7.73
CA HIS A 323 7.02 23.38 -7.86
C HIS A 323 6.05 23.26 -6.69
N LEU A 324 6.19 24.16 -5.71
CA LEU A 324 5.51 24.12 -4.40
C LEU A 324 4.61 25.35 -4.17
N GLU A 325 4.19 26.02 -5.24
CA GLU A 325 3.39 27.22 -5.13
C GLU A 325 2.08 26.96 -4.38
N GLY A 326 1.82 27.74 -3.34
CA GLY A 326 0.65 27.59 -2.48
C GLY A 326 0.65 26.35 -1.59
N ALA A 327 1.73 25.56 -1.57
CA ALA A 327 1.81 24.37 -0.70
C ALA A 327 1.72 24.73 0.79
N ASN A 328 1.12 23.85 1.58
CA ASN A 328 0.91 24.05 3.01
C ASN A 328 1.90 23.24 3.86
N PHE A 329 2.89 23.90 4.43
CA PHE A 329 3.89 23.33 5.35
C PHE A 329 3.66 23.75 6.81
N ARG A 330 2.44 24.21 7.18
CA ARG A 330 2.18 24.63 8.55
C ARG A 330 2.55 23.55 9.55
N GLY A 331 3.41 23.88 10.52
CA GLY A 331 3.89 22.96 11.57
C GLY A 331 4.78 21.81 11.06
N ALA A 332 5.10 21.74 9.77
CA ALA A 332 5.94 20.69 9.21
C ALA A 332 7.37 20.72 9.77
N LYS A 333 8.00 19.57 9.87
CA LYS A 333 9.38 19.38 10.35
C LYS A 333 10.26 19.02 9.14
N PHE A 334 11.13 19.94 8.71
CA PHE A 334 12.03 19.72 7.59
C PHE A 334 13.49 20.08 7.93
N PHE A 335 13.95 19.59 9.09
CA PHE A 335 15.34 19.72 9.51
C PHE A 335 16.28 19.16 8.44
N ASP A 336 17.32 19.92 8.08
CA ASP A 336 18.33 19.55 7.08
C ASP A 336 17.76 19.15 5.69
N ALA A 337 16.51 19.49 5.39
CA ALA A 337 15.92 19.29 4.08
C ALA A 337 16.51 20.27 3.06
N THR A 338 16.50 19.91 1.77
CA THR A 338 16.95 20.80 0.71
C THR A 338 15.80 21.24 -0.21
N PHE A 339 15.62 22.57 -0.32
CA PHE A 339 14.67 23.23 -1.21
C PHE A 339 15.39 24.04 -2.31
N ARG A 340 16.67 23.78 -2.58
CA ARG A 340 17.45 24.59 -3.54
C ARG A 340 16.69 24.77 -4.85
N HIS A 341 16.53 26.04 -5.26
CA HIS A 341 15.84 26.44 -6.48
C HIS A 341 14.37 25.97 -6.57
N ALA A 342 13.74 25.61 -5.46
CA ALA A 342 12.31 25.30 -5.44
C ALA A 342 11.46 26.57 -5.55
N GLU A 343 10.23 26.43 -6.06
CA GLU A 343 9.26 27.50 -6.22
C GLU A 343 8.21 27.42 -5.12
N LEU A 344 8.36 28.22 -4.05
CA LEU A 344 7.47 28.24 -2.87
C LEU A 344 6.54 29.45 -2.84
N LYS A 345 6.33 30.14 -3.95
CA LYS A 345 5.49 31.33 -4.00
C LYS A 345 4.14 31.10 -3.33
N GLN A 346 3.75 32.01 -2.40
CA GLN A 346 2.50 31.93 -1.64
C GLN A 346 2.33 30.68 -0.76
N ALA A 347 3.39 29.89 -0.54
CA ALA A 347 3.32 28.74 0.38
C ALA A 347 3.13 29.18 1.83
N ASN A 348 2.57 28.30 2.64
CA ASN A 348 2.38 28.50 4.08
C ASN A 348 3.43 27.72 4.89
N LEU A 349 4.39 28.43 5.48
CA LEU A 349 5.43 27.91 6.37
C LEU A 349 5.18 28.28 7.85
N THR A 350 3.95 28.63 8.23
CA THR A 350 3.58 29.02 9.58
C THR A 350 4.05 27.96 10.58
N GLU A 351 4.78 28.40 11.64
CA GLU A 351 5.23 27.53 12.73
C GLU A 351 6.08 26.31 12.30
N CYS A 352 6.57 26.26 11.07
CA CYS A 352 7.42 25.16 10.60
C CYS A 352 8.72 25.05 11.39
N MET A 353 9.34 23.87 11.38
CA MET A 353 10.62 23.55 12.02
C MET A 353 11.62 23.08 10.96
N GLY A 354 12.42 24.02 10.46
CA GLY A 354 13.37 23.82 9.37
C GLY A 354 14.79 24.27 9.70
N ALA A 355 15.26 24.00 10.92
CA ALA A 355 16.63 24.31 11.27
C ALA A 355 17.62 23.60 10.33
N GLY A 356 18.65 24.32 9.87
CA GLY A 356 19.66 23.78 8.95
C GLY A 356 19.18 23.55 7.52
N ALA A 357 17.92 23.82 7.18
CA ALA A 357 17.41 23.62 5.83
C ALA A 357 18.13 24.48 4.78
N ASP A 358 18.34 23.91 3.58
CA ASP A 358 18.90 24.63 2.43
C ASP A 358 17.77 25.18 1.56
N LEU A 359 17.48 26.47 1.73
CA LEU A 359 16.52 27.27 0.97
C LEU A 359 17.24 28.18 -0.06
N SER A 360 18.48 27.85 -0.45
CA SER A 360 19.26 28.70 -1.34
C SER A 360 18.68 28.77 -2.75
N GLY A 361 18.57 29.99 -3.28
CA GLY A 361 18.04 30.26 -4.62
C GLY A 361 16.53 29.95 -4.78
N THR A 362 15.79 29.76 -3.67
CA THR A 362 14.34 29.53 -3.71
C THR A 362 13.56 30.79 -4.03
N SER A 363 12.39 30.61 -4.68
CA SER A 363 11.36 31.66 -4.75
C SER A 363 10.44 31.58 -3.54
N LEU A 364 10.57 32.53 -2.64
CA LEU A 364 9.77 32.68 -1.40
C LEU A 364 8.82 33.86 -1.47
N ILE A 365 8.43 34.29 -2.68
CA ILE A 365 7.59 35.48 -2.89
C ILE A 365 6.26 35.29 -2.21
N LEU A 366 5.86 36.26 -1.35
CA LEU A 366 4.59 36.28 -0.62
C LEU A 366 4.35 35.01 0.26
N VAL A 367 5.39 34.32 0.68
CA VAL A 367 5.29 33.21 1.61
C VAL A 367 4.84 33.70 2.97
N THR A 368 3.95 32.94 3.61
CA THR A 368 3.50 33.15 5.00
C THR A 368 4.28 32.25 5.93
N ALA A 369 5.11 32.80 6.81
CA ALA A 369 6.01 32.07 7.70
C ALA A 369 6.06 32.61 9.15
N PRO A 370 4.96 33.08 9.76
CA PRO A 370 5.02 33.57 11.12
C PRO A 370 5.40 32.42 12.08
N GLY A 371 6.25 32.74 13.03
CA GLY A 371 6.76 31.78 14.02
C GLY A 371 7.64 30.66 13.47
N ALA A 372 8.03 30.68 12.19
CA ALA A 372 8.89 29.68 11.58
C ALA A 372 10.23 29.55 12.31
N LYS A 373 10.71 28.33 12.55
CA LYS A 373 11.98 28.03 13.23
C LYS A 373 13.02 27.60 12.20
N LEU A 374 13.73 28.57 11.60
CA LEU A 374 14.68 28.41 10.50
C LEU A 374 16.12 28.75 10.92
N HIS A 375 16.46 28.56 12.20
CA HIS A 375 17.82 28.89 12.66
C HIS A 375 18.87 28.06 11.93
N GLY A 376 19.95 28.71 11.50
CA GLY A 376 21.02 28.08 10.74
C GLY A 376 20.68 27.74 9.29
N ALA A 377 19.49 28.07 8.81
CA ALA A 377 19.09 27.81 7.43
C ALA A 377 19.93 28.60 6.41
N ASP A 378 20.11 28.06 5.22
CA ASP A 378 20.75 28.71 4.09
C ASP A 378 19.69 29.35 3.17
N LEU A 379 19.57 30.68 3.19
CA LEU A 379 18.65 31.46 2.34
C LEU A 379 19.45 32.29 1.31
N ARG A 380 20.68 31.92 0.98
CA ARG A 380 21.46 32.66 -0.02
C ARG A 380 20.76 32.70 -1.35
N PHE A 381 20.74 33.88 -1.96
CA PHE A 381 20.12 34.11 -3.27
C PHE A 381 18.61 33.82 -3.30
N ALA A 382 17.94 33.67 -2.16
CA ALA A 382 16.49 33.49 -2.12
C ALA A 382 15.77 34.79 -2.54
N ASP A 383 14.71 34.65 -3.32
CA ASP A 383 13.77 35.73 -3.61
C ASP A 383 12.63 35.70 -2.57
N ALA A 384 12.75 36.49 -1.53
CA ALA A 384 11.84 36.55 -0.39
C ALA A 384 11.02 37.86 -0.37
N VAL A 385 10.71 38.42 -1.55
CA VAL A 385 9.93 39.65 -1.68
C VAL A 385 8.54 39.47 -1.05
N GLY A 386 8.21 40.32 -0.08
CA GLY A 386 6.92 40.31 0.60
C GLY A 386 6.68 39.14 1.52
N ILE A 387 7.70 38.36 1.88
CA ILE A 387 7.57 37.27 2.86
C ILE A 387 7.14 37.79 4.24
N ASP A 388 6.30 37.02 4.93
CA ASP A 388 5.93 37.28 6.31
C ASP A 388 6.71 36.36 7.27
N PHE A 389 7.71 36.95 7.97
CA PHE A 389 8.49 36.32 9.01
C PHE A 389 8.18 36.86 10.41
N ASP A 390 6.93 37.25 10.68
CA ASP A 390 6.56 37.70 12.02
C ASP A 390 6.96 36.66 13.08
N LYS A 391 7.72 37.08 14.10
CA LYS A 391 8.23 36.23 15.19
C LYS A 391 9.08 35.02 14.75
N ALA A 392 9.50 34.91 13.49
CA ALA A 392 10.33 33.81 13.01
C ALA A 392 11.72 33.79 13.70
N ASP A 393 12.29 32.62 13.85
CA ASP A 393 13.66 32.41 14.34
C ASP A 393 14.62 32.12 13.20
N LEU A 394 15.36 33.13 12.76
CA LEU A 394 16.34 33.08 11.71
C LEU A 394 17.79 33.16 12.23
N ARG A 395 18.00 32.99 13.53
CA ARG A 395 19.32 33.09 14.13
C ARG A 395 20.33 32.20 13.40
N TRP A 396 21.53 32.74 13.15
CA TRP A 396 22.65 32.05 12.50
C TRP A 396 22.41 31.68 11.02
N SER A 397 21.28 32.07 10.41
CA SER A 397 20.99 31.81 9.01
C SER A 397 21.88 32.61 8.07
N ASP A 398 22.06 32.11 6.85
CA ASP A 398 22.82 32.76 5.78
C ASP A 398 21.87 33.44 4.80
N LEU A 399 21.75 34.75 4.86
CA LEU A 399 20.83 35.56 4.06
C LEU A 399 21.57 36.29 2.90
N ARG A 400 22.85 35.97 2.63
CA ARG A 400 23.67 36.72 1.66
C ARG A 400 23.05 36.66 0.25
N ASN A 401 23.05 37.83 -0.40
CA ASN A 401 22.48 38.03 -1.73
C ASN A 401 21.00 37.74 -1.87
N ALA A 402 20.24 37.57 -0.78
CA ALA A 402 18.78 37.36 -0.80
C ALA A 402 18.03 38.72 -0.91
N ASP A 403 16.82 38.67 -1.44
CA ASP A 403 15.94 39.84 -1.58
C ASP A 403 14.74 39.76 -0.59
N PHE A 404 14.78 40.61 0.45
CA PHE A 404 13.70 40.74 1.43
C PHE A 404 12.93 42.05 1.24
N THR A 405 12.88 42.59 0.04
CA THR A 405 12.11 43.81 -0.26
C THR A 405 10.63 43.58 0.13
N LYS A 406 10.02 44.54 0.82
CA LYS A 406 8.64 44.46 1.34
C LYS A 406 8.37 43.32 2.36
N ALA A 407 9.37 42.61 2.86
CA ALA A 407 9.19 41.54 3.84
C ALA A 407 8.75 42.08 5.21
N SER A 408 7.87 41.34 5.91
CA SER A 408 7.57 41.53 7.34
C SER A 408 8.57 40.74 8.18
N ILE A 409 9.66 41.39 8.61
CA ILE A 409 10.79 40.73 9.30
C ILE A 409 11.18 41.45 10.60
N ALA A 410 10.49 42.54 10.96
CA ALA A 410 10.86 43.41 12.09
C ALA A 410 10.84 42.72 13.45
N THR A 411 9.96 41.73 13.66
CA THR A 411 9.83 40.96 14.90
C THR A 411 10.63 39.65 14.89
N ALA A 412 11.26 39.31 13.76
CA ALA A 412 12.07 38.10 13.64
C ALA A 412 13.37 38.16 14.46
N ARG A 413 13.84 37.00 14.90
CA ARG A 413 15.14 36.85 15.60
C ARG A 413 16.25 36.66 14.57
N LEU A 414 17.06 37.71 14.36
CA LEU A 414 18.10 37.76 13.31
C LEU A 414 19.54 37.69 13.87
N TRP A 415 19.72 37.40 15.16
CA TRP A 415 21.03 37.38 15.75
C TRP A 415 21.95 36.36 15.09
N GLY A 416 23.15 36.79 14.70
CA GLY A 416 24.15 35.93 14.08
C GLY A 416 23.93 35.65 12.57
N CYS A 417 22.93 36.23 11.91
CA CYS A 417 22.73 36.12 10.46
C CYS A 417 23.89 36.72 9.67
N LYS A 418 24.18 36.11 8.50
CA LYS A 418 25.10 36.67 7.50
C LYS A 418 24.26 37.42 6.44
N VAL A 419 24.53 38.74 6.28
CA VAL A 419 23.67 39.63 5.47
C VAL A 419 24.44 40.41 4.40
N LYS A 420 25.55 39.87 3.88
CA LYS A 420 26.31 40.55 2.81
C LYS A 420 25.46 40.62 1.52
N ASN A 421 25.28 41.81 0.96
CA ASN A 421 24.47 42.10 -0.23
C ASN A 421 22.98 41.72 -0.10
N THR A 422 22.45 41.58 1.08
CA THR A 422 21.01 41.31 1.28
C THR A 422 20.22 42.59 1.10
N LYS A 423 19.14 42.57 0.33
CA LYS A 423 18.20 43.69 0.25
C LYS A 423 17.20 43.56 1.38
N LEU A 424 17.20 44.52 2.31
CA LEU A 424 16.28 44.55 3.47
C LEU A 424 15.18 45.60 3.28
N PRO A 425 14.01 45.44 3.94
CA PRO A 425 12.97 46.46 3.93
C PRO A 425 13.49 47.82 4.44
N PRO A 426 12.97 48.96 3.91
CA PRO A 426 13.48 50.28 4.25
C PRO A 426 13.39 50.66 5.74
N ASN A 427 12.48 50.07 6.49
CA ASN A 427 12.21 50.38 7.92
C ASN A 427 13.14 49.66 8.90
N MET A 428 14.21 49.02 8.43
CA MET A 428 15.13 48.18 9.26
C MET A 428 16.43 48.90 9.68
N GLY A 429 16.47 50.24 9.68
CA GLY A 429 17.69 51.04 9.94
C GLY A 429 18.47 50.65 11.23
N HIS A 430 17.79 50.41 12.33
CA HIS A 430 18.45 49.98 13.60
C HIS A 430 19.00 48.54 13.56
N TRP A 431 18.34 47.63 12.78
CA TRP A 431 18.76 46.23 12.65
C TRP A 431 20.05 46.07 11.84
N THR A 432 20.26 46.90 10.84
CA THR A 432 21.51 46.87 10.02
C THR A 432 22.75 47.15 10.86
N VAL A 433 22.65 47.98 11.89
CA VAL A 433 23.73 48.24 12.85
C VAL A 433 23.98 47.05 13.77
N LEU A 434 22.90 46.47 14.35
CA LEU A 434 23.00 45.30 15.21
C LEU A 434 23.53 44.05 14.49
N LEU A 435 23.10 43.83 13.25
CA LEU A 435 23.61 42.74 12.41
C LEU A 435 25.09 42.88 12.06
N LYS A 436 25.59 44.12 11.79
CA LYS A 436 27.01 44.37 11.62
C LYS A 436 27.84 44.14 12.88
N ILE A 437 27.34 44.49 14.03
CA ILE A 437 28.00 44.25 15.34
C ILE A 437 28.07 42.74 15.62
N SER A 438 26.96 41.96 15.36
CA SER A 438 26.97 40.51 15.56
C SER A 438 27.93 39.75 14.66
N GLN A 439 28.13 40.24 13.42
CA GLN A 439 29.14 39.70 12.50
C GLN A 439 30.56 39.93 12.96
N GLY A 440 30.85 41.10 13.54
CA GLY A 440 32.14 41.38 14.16
C GLY A 440 32.48 40.42 15.30
N PHE A 441 31.49 40.11 16.16
CA PHE A 441 31.63 39.15 17.26
C PHE A 441 31.85 37.71 16.80
N GLN A 442 31.17 37.28 15.71
CA GLN A 442 31.36 35.96 15.09
C GLN A 442 32.77 35.78 14.51
N MET A 443 33.30 36.80 13.84
CA MET A 443 34.68 36.73 13.31
C MET A 443 35.70 36.63 14.46
N ALA A 444 35.48 37.32 15.55
CA ALA A 444 36.34 37.24 16.72
C ALA A 444 36.30 35.83 17.37
N ASN A 445 35.11 35.24 17.55
CA ASN A 445 34.96 33.88 18.08
C ASN A 445 35.55 32.81 17.13
N ARG A 446 35.33 32.89 15.81
CA ARG A 446 35.97 31.97 14.86
C ARG A 446 37.50 32.08 14.84
N ARG A 447 38.06 33.29 15.04
CA ARG A 447 39.50 33.44 15.23
C ARG A 447 39.98 32.79 16.50
N ALA A 448 39.24 32.95 17.60
CA ALA A 448 39.57 32.32 18.88
C ALA A 448 39.50 30.79 18.81
N GLU A 449 38.46 30.21 18.18
CA GLU A 449 38.35 28.76 17.93
C GLU A 449 39.46 28.21 17.04
N LYS A 450 39.79 28.89 15.94
CA LYS A 450 40.91 28.48 15.10
C LYS A 450 42.26 28.54 15.87
N MET A 451 42.46 29.55 16.75
CA MET A 451 43.62 29.59 17.59
C MET A 451 43.64 28.48 18.66
N LYS A 452 42.48 28.13 19.22
CA LYS A 452 42.34 26.99 20.17
C LYS A 452 42.67 25.67 19.48
N GLN A 453 42.13 25.43 18.30
CA GLN A 453 42.43 24.23 17.51
C GLN A 453 43.91 24.18 17.05
N ALA A 454 44.51 25.31 16.67
CA ALA A 454 45.91 25.35 16.35
C ALA A 454 46.83 25.04 17.53
N ARG A 455 46.50 25.55 18.77
CA ARG A 455 47.18 25.20 20.04
C ARG A 455 47.06 23.71 20.35
N GLU A 456 45.90 23.14 20.19
CA GLU A 456 45.63 21.70 20.42
C GLU A 456 46.42 20.82 19.45
N ARG A 457 46.46 21.18 18.15
CA ARG A 457 47.27 20.47 17.11
C ARG A 457 48.76 20.55 17.45
N LYS A 458 49.24 21.70 17.98
CA LYS A 458 50.63 21.88 18.38
C LYS A 458 50.95 20.97 19.58
N ARG A 459 50.04 20.91 20.58
CA ARG A 459 50.15 20.03 21.74
C ARG A 459 50.19 18.54 21.40
N ILE A 460 49.32 18.11 20.47
CA ILE A 460 49.28 16.73 19.96
C ILE A 460 50.59 16.38 19.23
N ARG A 461 51.15 17.31 18.45
CA ARG A 461 52.48 17.10 17.77
C ARG A 461 53.59 16.95 18.78
N GLN A 462 53.64 17.79 19.82
CA GLN A 462 54.66 17.70 20.88
C GLN A 462 54.54 16.37 21.64
N VAL A 463 53.34 15.91 21.97
CA VAL A 463 53.14 14.62 22.64
C VAL A 463 53.60 13.47 21.74
N ALA A 464 53.29 13.52 20.44
CA ALA A 464 53.70 12.51 19.46
C ALA A 464 55.25 12.47 19.29
N GLU A 465 55.93 13.62 19.33
CA GLU A 465 57.39 13.66 19.33
C GLU A 465 58.01 13.04 20.58
N LEU A 466 57.48 13.38 21.74
CA LEU A 466 57.91 12.78 23.02
C LEU A 466 57.71 11.26 23.10
N VAL A 467 56.60 10.75 22.50
CA VAL A 467 56.37 9.31 22.42
C VAL A 467 57.40 8.66 21.48
N ARG A 468 57.69 9.25 20.32
CA ARG A 468 58.72 8.74 19.41
C ARG A 468 60.13 8.76 20.03
N GLU A 469 60.49 9.78 20.82
CA GLU A 469 61.76 9.80 21.53
C GLU A 469 61.83 8.73 22.63
N ARG A 470 60.74 8.48 23.36
CA ARG A 470 60.68 7.38 24.34
C ARG A 470 60.81 6.02 23.69
N GLU A 471 60.17 5.80 22.54
CA GLU A 471 60.32 4.56 21.81
C GLU A 471 61.74 4.31 21.25
N LYS A 472 62.41 5.39 20.78
CA LYS A 472 63.83 5.35 20.37
C LYS A 472 64.75 5.04 21.56
N ALA A 473 64.51 5.65 22.72
CA ALA A 473 65.25 5.38 23.97
C ALA A 473 65.07 3.92 24.48
N ARG A 474 63.84 3.39 24.34
CA ARG A 474 63.52 1.99 24.68
C ARG A 474 64.26 0.98 23.78
N LYS A 475 64.28 1.26 22.46
CA LYS A 475 65.03 0.41 21.47
C LYS A 475 66.55 0.51 21.65
N ARG A 476 67.12 1.59 22.27
CA ARG A 476 68.55 1.71 22.59
C ARG A 476 68.92 0.99 23.90
N ARG A 477 67.98 0.67 24.81
CA ARG A 477 68.20 -0.09 26.06
C ARG A 477 68.03 -1.58 25.89
N SER A 478 67.50 -2.03 24.74
CA SER A 478 67.25 -3.46 24.42
C SER A 478 68.27 -4.01 23.38
N ARG A 479 69.32 -3.19 23.09
CA ARG A 479 70.57 -3.59 22.41
C ARG A 479 71.71 -3.45 23.41
#